data_e0ab2945a7c9327227c9d8b3fb97478f
#
_entry.id   e0ab2945a7c9327227c9d8b3fb97478f
#
_cell.length_a   1.000
_cell.length_b   1.000
_cell.length_c   1.000
_cell.angle_alpha   90.00
_cell.angle_beta   90.00
_cell.angle_gamma   90.00
#
_symmetry.space_group_name_H-M   'P 1'
#
loop_
_entity.id
_entity.type
_entity.pdbx_description
1 polymer ?
#
loop_
_entity_poly.entity_id
_entity_poly.type
_entity_poly.pdbx_seq_one_letter_code
_entity_poly.pdbx_strand_id
1 'polypeptide(L)'
;MKNNFLSRIQNKKANITIWGAGYIGLSTAYHFALVGFRVKIFDTNHRLIQNLLEGNLPFKIDLDEEIFSKLIFNKSILPEVVEHADTYSDEIQIICINTERNGVPISRPLTTVLDNITTVSEQLVIVESTISPNWIDTIIRPKLNDLQYLTVAPRRDWFLETGLNLKTFPRVIGTLGSNYRMEVLKLYEMLSDVVIEVTDAYHACLVKAVENSIRYINIVFANEMMRAFPRYNMAEIFDAASTKWNIPYYHPSIGIGGYCLPLAPKYILDAVNDSEELPMLRESVKSDLKQSDFITDLIKSYNCQKVGVLGLSYAPETKIWKNSPVVSLIYSLLRNGIEVKINDPYFSSEEIQEITTVQSFSLNSESLQEFDILVIATSHKSYDGELERILFDLNKEMIIFDNFGVNKNLSKLPNIHYFEIGNFQYNESRR
;
A
#
# COMPACT_ATOMS: atom_id res chain seq x y z
N MET A 1 -25.40 27.11 19.38
CA MET A 1 -24.81 26.70 18.08
C MET A 1 -24.39 25.24 18.07
N LYS A 2 -23.68 24.69 19.08
CA LYS A 2 -23.27 23.25 19.13
C LYS A 2 -24.44 22.26 18.91
N ASN A 3 -25.61 22.48 19.45
CA ASN A 3 -26.77 21.57 19.25
C ASN A 3 -27.27 21.50 17.80
N ASN A 4 -26.95 22.47 16.98
CA ASN A 4 -27.37 22.48 15.56
C ASN A 4 -26.46 21.60 14.69
N PHE A 5 -25.13 21.58 14.93
CA PHE A 5 -24.19 20.84 14.10
C PHE A 5 -24.32 19.32 14.30
N LEU A 6 -24.38 18.84 15.56
CA LEU A 6 -24.66 17.41 15.82
C LEU A 6 -25.98 16.96 15.18
N SER A 7 -27.04 17.78 15.29
CA SER A 7 -28.32 17.49 14.65
C SER A 7 -28.21 17.44 13.13
N ARG A 8 -27.40 18.28 12.50
CA ARG A 8 -27.17 18.27 11.05
C ARG A 8 -26.44 16.99 10.63
N ILE A 9 -25.45 16.53 11.41
CA ILE A 9 -24.76 15.24 11.18
C ILE A 9 -25.78 14.09 11.29
N GLN A 10 -26.52 14.02 12.40
CA GLN A 10 -27.51 12.96 12.63
C GLN A 10 -28.58 12.90 11.53
N ASN A 11 -29.01 14.05 11.03
CA ASN A 11 -30.00 14.17 9.95
C ASN A 11 -29.36 14.15 8.53
N LYS A 12 -28.03 13.95 8.43
CA LYS A 12 -27.28 13.86 7.18
C LYS A 12 -27.38 15.14 6.31
N LYS A 13 -27.52 16.29 6.99
CA LYS A 13 -27.63 17.63 6.37
C LYS A 13 -26.31 18.42 6.40
N ALA A 14 -25.28 17.90 7.08
CA ALA A 14 -23.95 18.48 7.04
C ALA A 14 -23.31 18.22 5.68
N ASN A 15 -22.64 19.22 5.12
CA ASN A 15 -21.92 19.10 3.86
C ASN A 15 -20.52 18.53 4.11
N ILE A 16 -20.14 17.58 3.31
CA ILE A 16 -18.83 16.91 3.38
C ILE A 16 -18.03 17.23 2.13
N THR A 17 -16.81 17.72 2.31
CA THR A 17 -15.78 17.83 1.28
C THR A 17 -14.67 16.82 1.54
N ILE A 18 -14.30 16.05 0.52
CA ILE A 18 -13.18 15.11 0.56
C ILE A 18 -12.09 15.60 -0.40
N TRP A 19 -10.87 15.69 0.11
CA TRP A 19 -9.70 16.11 -0.63
C TRP A 19 -8.88 14.89 -1.05
N GLY A 20 -8.75 14.66 -2.36
CA GLY A 20 -8.10 13.52 -2.97
C GLY A 20 -9.10 12.43 -3.40
N ALA A 21 -9.14 12.12 -4.69
CA ALA A 21 -10.00 11.10 -5.30
C ALA A 21 -9.24 9.78 -5.58
N GLY A 22 -8.22 9.45 -4.76
CA GLY A 22 -7.56 8.15 -4.77
C GLY A 22 -8.39 7.07 -4.06
N TYR A 23 -7.80 5.88 -3.84
CA TYR A 23 -8.46 4.74 -3.17
C TYR A 23 -9.17 5.11 -1.87
N ILE A 24 -8.49 5.87 -1.00
CA ILE A 24 -9.03 6.27 0.29
C ILE A 24 -10.21 7.21 0.12
N GLY A 25 -10.01 8.31 -0.62
CA GLY A 25 -11.04 9.34 -0.79
C GLY A 25 -12.30 8.81 -1.48
N LEU A 26 -12.16 8.00 -2.54
CA LEU A 26 -13.30 7.39 -3.22
C LEU A 26 -14.06 6.43 -2.32
N SER A 27 -13.36 5.58 -1.56
CA SER A 27 -14.01 4.69 -0.59
C SER A 27 -14.72 5.49 0.50
N THR A 28 -14.11 6.55 1.03
CA THR A 28 -14.75 7.42 2.04
C THR A 28 -15.97 8.13 1.47
N ALA A 29 -15.88 8.70 0.24
CA ALA A 29 -17.01 9.35 -0.43
C ALA A 29 -18.18 8.39 -0.64
N TYR A 30 -17.89 7.21 -1.15
CA TYR A 30 -18.88 6.17 -1.39
C TYR A 30 -19.66 5.80 -0.12
N HIS A 31 -18.98 5.51 0.97
CA HIS A 31 -19.63 5.10 2.22
C HIS A 31 -20.45 6.24 2.86
N PHE A 32 -19.95 7.47 2.83
CA PHE A 32 -20.75 8.61 3.30
C PHE A 32 -21.99 8.86 2.42
N ALA A 33 -21.87 8.72 1.11
CA ALA A 33 -23.01 8.87 0.20
C ALA A 33 -24.04 7.73 0.38
N LEU A 34 -23.58 6.49 0.63
CA LEU A 34 -24.47 5.36 0.93
C LEU A 34 -25.32 5.58 2.17
N VAL A 35 -24.76 6.18 3.22
CA VAL A 35 -25.54 6.51 4.43
C VAL A 35 -26.36 7.79 4.30
N GLY A 36 -26.30 8.46 3.14
CA GLY A 36 -27.19 9.55 2.74
C GLY A 36 -26.63 10.95 2.87
N PHE A 37 -25.33 11.15 3.06
CA PHE A 37 -24.71 12.47 2.96
C PHE A 37 -24.52 12.91 1.51
N ARG A 38 -24.50 14.22 1.29
CA ARG A 38 -23.96 14.83 0.07
C ARG A 38 -22.46 15.05 0.23
N VAL A 39 -21.69 14.53 -0.71
CA VAL A 39 -20.23 14.54 -0.65
C VAL A 39 -19.67 15.21 -1.88
N LYS A 40 -18.87 16.25 -1.73
CA LYS A 40 -17.97 16.75 -2.79
C LYS A 40 -16.65 16.02 -2.67
N ILE A 41 -16.07 15.65 -3.81
CA ILE A 41 -14.73 15.05 -3.84
C ILE A 41 -13.85 15.82 -4.82
N PHE A 42 -12.71 16.29 -4.32
CA PHE A 42 -11.78 17.13 -5.06
C PHE A 42 -10.50 16.39 -5.39
N ASP A 43 -10.01 16.59 -6.62
CA ASP A 43 -8.67 16.16 -7.02
C ASP A 43 -8.08 17.15 -8.02
N THR A 44 -6.75 17.19 -8.12
CA THR A 44 -6.02 17.99 -9.11
C THR A 44 -5.90 17.29 -10.46
N ASN A 45 -6.23 16.03 -10.55
CA ASN A 45 -6.15 15.21 -11.76
C ASN A 45 -7.43 15.33 -12.59
N HIS A 46 -7.42 16.19 -13.60
CA HIS A 46 -8.55 16.43 -14.50
C HIS A 46 -9.09 15.14 -15.16
N ARG A 47 -8.20 14.24 -15.60
CA ARG A 47 -8.60 12.99 -16.25
C ARG A 47 -9.31 12.05 -15.27
N LEU A 48 -8.82 12.00 -14.03
CA LEU A 48 -9.46 11.21 -12.96
C LEU A 48 -10.88 11.73 -12.70
N ILE A 49 -11.02 13.04 -12.51
CA ILE A 49 -12.34 13.67 -12.26
C ILE A 49 -13.30 13.44 -13.44
N GLN A 50 -12.80 13.56 -14.68
CA GLN A 50 -13.63 13.30 -15.87
C GLN A 50 -14.16 11.85 -15.88
N ASN A 51 -13.33 10.85 -15.61
CA ASN A 51 -13.76 9.46 -15.51
C ASN A 51 -14.82 9.26 -14.41
N LEU A 52 -14.66 9.91 -13.27
CA LEU A 52 -15.64 9.84 -12.18
C LEU A 52 -16.98 10.46 -12.56
N LEU A 53 -16.97 11.60 -13.27
CA LEU A 53 -18.21 12.25 -13.77
C LEU A 53 -18.98 11.36 -14.75
N GLU A 54 -18.30 10.49 -15.47
CA GLU A 54 -18.90 9.46 -16.35
C GLU A 54 -19.44 8.25 -15.58
N GLY A 55 -19.26 8.20 -14.26
CA GLY A 55 -19.68 7.10 -13.40
C GLY A 55 -18.72 5.91 -13.37
N ASN A 56 -17.50 6.06 -13.92
CA ASN A 56 -16.50 5.00 -14.01
C ASN A 56 -15.56 5.03 -12.80
N LEU A 57 -15.27 3.86 -12.21
CA LEU A 57 -14.18 3.72 -11.26
C LEU A 57 -12.83 3.68 -12.00
N PRO A 58 -11.87 4.54 -11.65
CA PRO A 58 -10.62 4.68 -12.40
C PRO A 58 -9.60 3.56 -12.12
N PHE A 59 -9.86 2.73 -11.12
CA PHE A 59 -9.02 1.60 -10.70
C PHE A 59 -9.85 0.57 -9.95
N LYS A 60 -9.33 -0.67 -9.85
CA LYS A 60 -9.98 -1.74 -9.09
C LYS A 60 -9.99 -1.39 -7.60
N ILE A 61 -11.17 -1.37 -7.00
CA ILE A 61 -11.42 -1.09 -5.59
C ILE A 61 -12.65 -1.90 -5.15
N ASP A 62 -12.72 -2.33 -3.89
CA ASP A 62 -13.87 -3.07 -3.34
C ASP A 62 -15.08 -2.15 -3.11
N LEU A 63 -15.66 -1.68 -4.22
CA LEU A 63 -16.89 -0.90 -4.26
C LEU A 63 -17.81 -1.49 -5.34
N ASP A 64 -19.12 -1.40 -5.11
CA ASP A 64 -20.11 -1.75 -6.14
C ASP A 64 -20.16 -0.67 -7.22
N GLU A 65 -19.74 -1.02 -8.44
CA GLU A 65 -19.65 -0.08 -9.57
C GLU A 65 -21.01 0.48 -9.98
N GLU A 66 -22.07 -0.32 -9.94
CA GLU A 66 -23.41 0.11 -10.30
C GLU A 66 -23.96 1.12 -9.27
N ILE A 67 -23.75 0.82 -7.98
CA ILE A 67 -24.14 1.75 -6.90
C ILE A 67 -23.31 3.03 -6.99
N PHE A 68 -22.00 2.93 -7.21
CA PHE A 68 -21.13 4.09 -7.38
C PHE A 68 -21.61 5.01 -8.51
N SER A 69 -21.87 4.44 -9.68
CA SER A 69 -22.39 5.18 -10.84
C SER A 69 -23.73 5.87 -10.52
N LYS A 70 -24.65 5.20 -9.81
CA LYS A 70 -25.92 5.81 -9.35
C LYS A 70 -25.67 6.99 -8.39
N LEU A 71 -24.69 6.89 -7.49
CA LEU A 71 -24.35 7.97 -6.54
C LEU A 71 -23.76 9.20 -7.24
N ILE A 72 -23.05 9.02 -8.35
CA ILE A 72 -22.58 10.11 -9.21
C ILE A 72 -23.76 10.76 -9.92
N PHE A 73 -24.59 10.00 -10.65
CA PHE A 73 -25.67 10.55 -11.48
C PHE A 73 -26.79 11.18 -10.66
N ASN A 74 -27.07 10.71 -9.45
CA ASN A 74 -28.04 11.35 -8.54
C ASN A 74 -27.43 12.51 -7.74
N LYS A 75 -26.15 12.85 -7.96
CA LYS A 75 -25.42 13.92 -7.30
C LYS A 75 -25.27 13.75 -5.78
N SER A 76 -25.25 12.52 -5.29
CA SER A 76 -24.86 12.21 -3.92
C SER A 76 -23.35 12.35 -3.75
N ILE A 77 -22.57 12.02 -4.80
CA ILE A 77 -21.14 12.32 -4.93
C ILE A 77 -20.95 13.31 -6.06
N LEU A 78 -20.21 14.38 -5.81
CA LEU A 78 -19.92 15.47 -6.74
C LEU A 78 -18.41 15.57 -6.96
N PRO A 79 -17.85 14.92 -8.00
CA PRO A 79 -16.44 15.07 -8.35
C PRO A 79 -16.18 16.45 -8.97
N GLU A 80 -15.15 17.13 -8.47
CA GLU A 80 -14.76 18.46 -8.94
C GLU A 80 -13.23 18.57 -9.02
N VAL A 81 -12.72 19.33 -9.99
CA VAL A 81 -11.30 19.66 -10.06
C VAL A 81 -11.01 20.81 -9.10
N VAL A 82 -9.93 20.71 -8.34
CA VAL A 82 -9.46 21.83 -7.49
C VAL A 82 -8.88 22.91 -8.38
N GLU A 83 -9.49 24.10 -8.39
CA GLU A 83 -8.92 25.31 -8.99
C GLU A 83 -8.26 26.17 -7.90
N HIS A 84 -7.07 26.70 -8.20
CA HIS A 84 -6.20 27.39 -7.21
C HIS A 84 -6.77 28.68 -6.60
N ALA A 85 -7.94 29.12 -7.04
CA ALA A 85 -8.57 30.38 -6.58
C ALA A 85 -9.83 30.13 -5.71
N ASP A 86 -10.28 28.89 -5.58
CA ASP A 86 -11.52 28.59 -4.89
C ASP A 86 -11.27 28.31 -3.41
N THR A 87 -12.13 28.87 -2.60
CA THR A 87 -12.13 28.66 -1.14
C THR A 87 -13.30 27.80 -0.75
N TYR A 88 -13.04 26.74 0.03
CA TYR A 88 -14.02 25.72 0.35
C TYR A 88 -14.38 25.77 1.83
N SER A 89 -15.65 25.99 2.12
CA SER A 89 -16.17 26.27 3.46
C SER A 89 -17.19 25.27 3.99
N ASP A 90 -17.27 24.07 3.39
CA ASP A 90 -18.16 23.02 3.90
C ASP A 90 -17.80 22.63 5.34
N GLU A 91 -18.78 22.18 6.10
CA GLU A 91 -18.66 21.98 7.55
C GLU A 91 -17.74 20.83 7.96
N ILE A 92 -17.58 19.83 7.06
CA ILE A 92 -16.73 18.68 7.28
C ILE A 92 -15.74 18.58 6.13
N GLN A 93 -14.45 18.71 6.46
CA GLN A 93 -13.33 18.65 5.54
C GLN A 93 -12.53 17.37 5.81
N ILE A 94 -12.52 16.40 4.89
CA ILE A 94 -11.82 15.12 5.05
C ILE A 94 -10.64 15.10 4.08
N ILE A 95 -9.44 14.90 4.60
CA ILE A 95 -8.20 14.95 3.84
C ILE A 95 -7.69 13.53 3.56
N CYS A 96 -7.75 13.12 2.28
CA CYS A 96 -7.42 11.78 1.79
C CYS A 96 -6.36 11.82 0.67
N ILE A 97 -5.34 12.62 0.83
CA ILE A 97 -4.29 12.87 -0.18
C ILE A 97 -3.06 12.01 0.04
N ASN A 98 -2.24 11.90 -1.01
CA ASN A 98 -0.92 11.30 -0.88
C ASN A 98 0.06 12.26 -0.19
N THR A 99 0.75 11.77 0.82
CA THR A 99 1.72 12.50 1.65
C THR A 99 3.13 11.94 1.53
N GLU A 100 3.40 11.24 0.43
CA GLU A 100 4.73 10.70 0.12
C GLU A 100 5.14 11.03 -1.32
N ARG A 101 6.44 11.09 -1.56
CA ARG A 101 7.01 11.13 -2.91
C ARG A 101 8.32 10.34 -2.93
N ASN A 102 8.42 9.39 -3.86
CA ASN A 102 9.60 8.53 -4.03
C ASN A 102 10.01 7.81 -2.72
N GLY A 103 9.01 7.33 -1.97
CA GLY A 103 9.23 6.62 -0.71
C GLY A 103 9.70 7.51 0.46
N VAL A 104 9.49 8.83 0.38
CA VAL A 104 9.83 9.79 1.44
C VAL A 104 8.57 10.58 1.84
N PRO A 105 8.28 10.77 3.16
CA PRO A 105 7.21 11.63 3.62
C PRO A 105 7.36 13.07 3.11
N ILE A 106 6.28 13.66 2.59
CA ILE A 106 6.24 15.06 2.15
C ILE A 106 4.97 15.75 2.65
N SER A 107 5.11 16.92 3.27
CA SER A 107 3.99 17.69 3.84
C SER A 107 3.36 18.68 2.86
N ARG A 108 4.02 19.01 1.75
CA ARG A 108 3.55 20.03 0.79
C ARG A 108 2.11 19.83 0.30
N PRO A 109 1.66 18.61 -0.10
CA PRO A 109 0.28 18.42 -0.51
C PRO A 109 -0.72 18.72 0.60
N LEU A 110 -0.41 18.35 1.86
CA LEU A 110 -1.22 18.66 3.03
C LEU A 110 -1.32 20.16 3.26
N THR A 111 -0.19 20.86 3.18
CA THR A 111 -0.13 22.31 3.29
C THR A 111 -1.02 22.98 2.24
N THR A 112 -0.96 22.54 0.98
CA THR A 112 -1.77 23.07 -0.12
C THR A 112 -3.27 22.88 0.16
N VAL A 113 -3.69 21.73 0.62
CA VAL A 113 -5.11 21.48 0.97
C VAL A 113 -5.56 22.40 2.10
N LEU A 114 -4.76 22.53 3.16
CA LEU A 114 -5.09 23.39 4.29
C LEU A 114 -5.19 24.86 3.90
N ASP A 115 -4.40 25.34 2.90
CA ASP A 115 -4.47 26.71 2.37
C ASP A 115 -5.76 26.97 1.58
N ASN A 116 -6.40 25.94 1.02
CA ASN A 116 -7.65 26.03 0.28
C ASN A 116 -8.90 25.93 1.17
N ILE A 117 -8.76 25.48 2.43
CA ILE A 117 -9.88 25.39 3.37
C ILE A 117 -10.10 26.75 4.01
N THR A 118 -11.25 27.36 3.75
CA THR A 118 -11.64 28.62 4.40
C THR A 118 -12.70 28.38 5.46
N THR A 119 -12.65 29.18 6.51
CA THR A 119 -13.55 29.07 7.64
C THR A 119 -14.54 30.22 7.64
N VAL A 120 -15.81 29.89 7.44
CA VAL A 120 -16.94 30.84 7.62
C VAL A 120 -17.80 30.48 8.82
N SER A 121 -17.65 29.25 9.34
CA SER A 121 -18.36 28.70 10.50
C SER A 121 -17.52 27.63 11.18
N GLU A 122 -18.05 27.01 12.23
CA GLU A 122 -17.41 25.84 12.87
C GLU A 122 -17.22 24.69 11.86
N GLN A 123 -16.00 24.16 11.78
CA GLN A 123 -15.62 23.08 10.84
C GLN A 123 -14.91 21.93 11.54
N LEU A 124 -15.19 20.70 11.10
CA LEU A 124 -14.35 19.54 11.38
C LEU A 124 -13.32 19.37 10.27
N VAL A 125 -12.05 19.36 10.63
CA VAL A 125 -10.94 19.01 9.72
C VAL A 125 -10.45 17.62 10.11
N ILE A 126 -10.73 16.65 9.27
CA ILE A 126 -10.45 15.23 9.53
C ILE A 126 -9.34 14.77 8.61
N VAL A 127 -8.24 14.27 9.16
CA VAL A 127 -7.12 13.71 8.37
C VAL A 127 -7.21 12.19 8.38
N GLU A 128 -7.53 11.62 7.22
CA GLU A 128 -7.49 10.17 6.96
C GLU A 128 -6.18 9.73 6.31
N SER A 129 -5.45 10.67 5.69
CA SER A 129 -4.11 10.43 5.18
C SER A 129 -3.14 9.99 6.28
N THR A 130 -2.15 9.20 5.92
CA THR A 130 -1.02 8.93 6.82
C THR A 130 -0.16 10.18 6.90
N ILE A 131 0.13 10.66 8.10
CA ILE A 131 0.95 11.85 8.36
C ILE A 131 2.02 11.54 9.40
N SER A 132 3.09 12.34 9.41
CA SER A 132 4.05 12.31 10.51
C SER A 132 3.43 12.98 11.74
N PRO A 133 3.56 12.39 12.94
CA PRO A 133 2.98 12.97 14.17
C PRO A 133 3.37 14.43 14.44
N ASN A 134 4.60 14.83 14.14
CA ASN A 134 5.07 16.19 14.30
C ASN A 134 4.41 17.19 13.35
N TRP A 135 3.81 16.74 12.23
CA TRP A 135 3.09 17.62 11.29
C TRP A 135 1.80 18.20 11.91
N ILE A 136 1.29 17.57 12.96
CA ILE A 136 0.14 18.14 13.70
C ILE A 136 0.51 19.53 14.22
N ASP A 137 1.68 19.67 14.89
CA ASP A 137 2.13 20.93 15.44
C ASP A 137 2.80 21.86 14.43
N THR A 138 3.56 21.29 13.48
CA THR A 138 4.40 22.09 12.59
C THR A 138 3.69 22.52 11.31
N ILE A 139 2.65 21.79 10.88
CA ILE A 139 1.94 22.03 9.62
C ILE A 139 0.47 22.33 9.83
N ILE A 140 -0.26 21.49 10.58
CA ILE A 140 -1.72 21.54 10.63
C ILE A 140 -2.19 22.66 11.56
N ARG A 141 -1.81 22.60 12.83
CA ARG A 141 -2.25 23.58 13.84
C ARG A 141 -1.97 25.04 13.46
N PRO A 142 -0.80 25.41 12.89
CA PRO A 142 -0.55 26.79 12.49
C PRO A 142 -1.47 27.32 11.39
N LYS A 143 -2.15 26.43 10.64
CA LYS A 143 -3.08 26.79 9.57
C LYS A 143 -4.55 26.74 9.98
N LEU A 144 -4.86 26.11 11.12
CA LEU A 144 -6.21 26.08 11.68
C LEU A 144 -6.46 27.32 12.54
N ASN A 145 -7.70 27.77 12.54
CA ASN A 145 -8.18 28.82 13.43
C ASN A 145 -9.09 28.25 14.53
N ASP A 146 -9.58 29.12 15.43
CA ASP A 146 -10.38 28.76 16.61
C ASP A 146 -11.72 28.08 16.27
N LEU A 147 -12.17 28.16 15.03
CA LEU A 147 -13.43 27.53 14.57
C LEU A 147 -13.19 26.18 13.88
N GLN A 148 -11.95 25.72 13.74
CA GLN A 148 -11.58 24.47 13.08
C GLN A 148 -11.07 23.45 14.09
N TYR A 149 -11.67 22.26 14.08
CA TYR A 149 -11.41 21.20 15.05
C TYR A 149 -10.78 19.99 14.36
N LEU A 150 -9.54 19.70 14.74
CA LEU A 150 -8.76 18.64 14.14
C LEU A 150 -9.12 17.27 14.69
N THR A 151 -9.38 16.34 13.80
CA THR A 151 -9.43 14.89 14.08
C THR A 151 -8.47 14.16 13.14
N VAL A 152 -7.76 13.17 13.67
CA VAL A 152 -7.02 12.19 12.87
C VAL A 152 -7.77 10.86 12.92
N ALA A 153 -8.11 10.34 11.75
CA ALA A 153 -8.87 9.10 11.59
C ALA A 153 -8.23 8.22 10.51
N PRO A 154 -7.03 7.66 10.78
CA PRO A 154 -6.24 7.00 9.74
C PRO A 154 -6.97 5.78 9.18
N ARG A 155 -6.90 5.58 7.86
CA ARG A 155 -7.48 4.40 7.21
C ARG A 155 -6.62 3.19 7.52
N ARG A 156 -7.24 2.11 7.99
CA ARG A 156 -6.59 0.86 8.42
C ARG A 156 -7.12 -0.36 7.67
N ASP A 157 -8.23 -0.20 6.96
CA ASP A 157 -8.86 -1.18 6.10
C ASP A 157 -8.04 -1.50 4.84
N TRP A 158 -8.35 -2.64 4.23
CA TRP A 158 -7.72 -3.08 2.99
C TRP A 158 -8.74 -3.01 1.84
N PHE A 159 -8.53 -2.08 0.93
CA PHE A 159 -9.48 -1.74 -0.14
C PHE A 159 -9.46 -2.68 -1.36
N LEU A 160 -8.63 -3.73 -1.36
CA LEU A 160 -8.55 -4.73 -2.42
C LEU A 160 -9.16 -6.07 -2.03
N GLU A 161 -9.56 -6.25 -0.78
CA GLU A 161 -10.09 -7.52 -0.25
C GLU A 161 -11.47 -7.33 0.38
N THR A 162 -12.42 -8.15 -0.06
CA THR A 162 -13.79 -8.13 0.48
C THR A 162 -13.80 -8.53 1.96
N GLY A 163 -14.55 -7.77 2.74
CA GLY A 163 -14.72 -8.04 4.18
C GLY A 163 -13.78 -7.27 5.10
N LEU A 164 -12.70 -6.66 4.59
CA LEU A 164 -11.80 -5.80 5.38
C LEU A 164 -11.99 -4.31 5.05
N ASN A 165 -13.22 -3.90 4.79
CA ASN A 165 -13.60 -2.57 4.37
C ASN A 165 -13.89 -1.61 5.54
N LEU A 166 -14.25 -0.38 5.20
CA LEU A 166 -14.51 0.70 6.16
C LEU A 166 -15.61 0.35 7.19
N LYS A 167 -16.59 -0.47 6.82
CA LYS A 167 -17.70 -0.84 7.70
C LYS A 167 -17.28 -1.89 8.74
N THR A 168 -16.61 -2.93 8.32
CA THR A 168 -16.32 -4.11 9.14
C THR A 168 -15.06 -3.98 9.97
N PHE A 169 -14.08 -3.19 9.49
CA PHE A 169 -12.81 -3.03 10.19
C PHE A 169 -12.88 -1.91 11.25
N PRO A 170 -12.41 -2.14 12.50
CA PRO A 170 -12.49 -1.15 13.57
C PRO A 170 -11.84 0.18 13.18
N ARG A 171 -12.59 1.27 13.31
CA ARG A 171 -12.11 2.63 12.99
C ARG A 171 -11.48 3.27 14.22
N VAL A 172 -10.23 3.68 14.13
CA VAL A 172 -9.55 4.45 15.18
C VAL A 172 -9.70 5.93 14.87
N ILE A 173 -10.12 6.72 15.86
CA ILE A 173 -10.21 8.17 15.77
C ILE A 173 -9.62 8.84 17.00
N GLY A 174 -9.03 10.02 16.79
CA GLY A 174 -8.55 10.88 17.89
C GLY A 174 -8.75 12.34 17.53
N THR A 175 -9.43 13.07 18.42
CA THR A 175 -9.76 14.50 18.24
C THR A 175 -8.87 15.36 19.12
N LEU A 176 -8.32 16.43 18.57
CA LEU A 176 -7.53 17.39 19.32
C LEU A 176 -8.45 18.29 20.15
N GLY A 177 -8.33 18.19 21.47
CA GLY A 177 -9.21 18.89 22.41
C GLY A 177 -10.54 18.17 22.65
N SER A 178 -11.42 18.79 23.42
CA SER A 178 -12.71 18.20 23.86
C SER A 178 -13.91 18.60 23.00
N ASN A 179 -13.76 19.61 22.15
CA ASN A 179 -14.83 20.11 21.29
C ASN A 179 -15.08 19.16 20.11
N TYR A 180 -16.36 18.98 19.75
CA TYR A 180 -16.83 18.20 18.60
C TYR A 180 -16.45 16.71 18.58
N ARG A 181 -16.00 16.20 19.71
CA ARG A 181 -15.66 14.79 19.89
C ARG A 181 -16.88 13.88 19.66
N MET A 182 -18.04 14.29 20.16
CA MET A 182 -19.31 13.56 19.97
C MET A 182 -19.79 13.60 18.53
N GLU A 183 -19.60 14.73 17.85
CA GLU A 183 -19.95 14.91 16.44
C GLU A 183 -19.13 13.97 15.54
N VAL A 184 -17.82 13.87 15.79
CA VAL A 184 -16.94 12.95 15.06
C VAL A 184 -17.29 11.49 15.35
N LEU A 185 -17.53 11.14 16.61
CA LEU A 185 -17.97 9.79 16.98
C LEU A 185 -19.24 9.41 16.22
N LYS A 186 -20.27 10.26 16.27
CA LYS A 186 -21.54 10.01 15.58
C LYS A 186 -21.39 9.94 14.07
N LEU A 187 -20.49 10.73 13.49
CA LEU A 187 -20.18 10.68 12.06
C LEU A 187 -19.62 9.31 11.67
N TYR A 188 -18.63 8.80 12.40
CA TYR A 188 -17.98 7.52 12.06
C TYR A 188 -18.78 6.27 12.51
N GLU A 189 -19.60 6.37 13.54
CA GLU A 189 -20.56 5.30 13.92
C GLU A 189 -21.59 5.00 12.83
N MET A 190 -21.81 5.93 11.88
CA MET A 190 -22.65 5.69 10.71
C MET A 190 -21.94 4.85 9.62
N LEU A 191 -20.60 4.83 9.64
CA LEU A 191 -19.79 4.18 8.62
C LEU A 191 -19.21 2.85 9.09
N SER A 192 -18.89 2.71 10.35
CA SER A 192 -18.18 1.57 10.91
C SER A 192 -18.93 0.94 12.06
N ASP A 193 -18.99 -0.38 12.07
CA ASP A 193 -19.63 -1.15 13.14
C ASP A 193 -18.89 -1.02 14.48
N VAL A 194 -17.59 -0.70 14.45
CA VAL A 194 -16.75 -0.50 15.64
C VAL A 194 -15.90 0.76 15.48
N VAL A 195 -16.11 1.74 16.36
CA VAL A 195 -15.29 2.94 16.46
C VAL A 195 -14.52 2.91 17.77
N ILE A 196 -13.19 3.02 17.68
CA ILE A 196 -12.26 3.08 18.81
C ILE A 196 -11.76 4.50 18.93
N GLU A 197 -12.18 5.18 19.99
CA GLU A 197 -11.68 6.49 20.29
C GLU A 197 -10.41 6.40 21.13
N VAL A 198 -9.35 7.12 20.69
CA VAL A 198 -8.11 7.27 21.44
C VAL A 198 -8.02 8.70 22.03
N THR A 199 -7.04 8.92 22.89
CA THR A 199 -6.92 10.16 23.70
C THR A 199 -7.00 11.43 22.85
N ASP A 200 -6.27 11.48 21.75
CA ASP A 200 -6.20 12.65 20.86
C ASP A 200 -5.70 12.30 19.45
N ALA A 201 -5.54 13.31 18.61
CA ALA A 201 -5.08 13.21 17.24
C ALA A 201 -3.67 12.59 17.10
N TYR A 202 -2.76 12.84 18.05
CA TYR A 202 -1.40 12.28 18.03
C TYR A 202 -1.44 10.78 18.25
N HIS A 203 -2.24 10.31 19.21
CA HIS A 203 -2.44 8.88 19.46
C HIS A 203 -3.01 8.17 18.24
N ALA A 204 -4.04 8.73 17.60
CA ALA A 204 -4.61 8.15 16.39
C ALA A 204 -3.60 8.06 15.23
N CYS A 205 -2.79 9.10 15.06
CA CYS A 205 -1.73 9.13 14.06
C CYS A 205 -0.70 8.00 14.31
N LEU A 206 -0.24 7.84 15.57
CA LEU A 206 0.74 6.83 15.95
C LEU A 206 0.21 5.40 15.85
N VAL A 207 -1.08 5.14 16.10
CA VAL A 207 -1.65 3.78 16.01
C VAL A 207 -1.31 3.15 14.65
N LYS A 208 -1.65 3.81 13.53
CA LYS A 208 -1.37 3.27 12.19
C LYS A 208 0.12 3.10 11.92
N ALA A 209 0.91 4.08 12.34
CA ALA A 209 2.36 4.03 12.12
C ALA A 209 3.00 2.88 12.89
N VAL A 210 2.57 2.64 14.14
CA VAL A 210 3.04 1.52 14.98
C VAL A 210 2.63 0.17 14.41
N GLU A 211 1.36 -0.01 14.01
CA GLU A 211 0.87 -1.26 13.41
C GLU A 211 1.72 -1.70 12.22
N ASN A 212 1.92 -0.78 11.28
CA ASN A 212 2.69 -1.06 10.09
C ASN A 212 4.19 -1.23 10.38
N SER A 213 4.75 -0.48 11.33
CA SER A 213 6.16 -0.61 11.71
C SER A 213 6.45 -1.93 12.42
N ILE A 214 5.56 -2.42 13.28
CA ILE A 214 5.68 -3.76 13.88
C ILE A 214 5.73 -4.82 12.78
N ARG A 215 4.81 -4.76 11.83
CA ARG A 215 4.79 -5.69 10.71
C ARG A 215 6.03 -5.58 9.84
N TYR A 216 6.49 -4.36 9.56
CA TYR A 216 7.71 -4.10 8.80
C TYR A 216 8.93 -4.73 9.46
N ILE A 217 9.17 -4.43 10.75
CA ILE A 217 10.33 -4.96 11.51
C ILE A 217 10.34 -6.49 11.50
N ASN A 218 9.19 -7.13 11.67
CA ASN A 218 9.13 -8.60 11.68
C ASN A 218 9.46 -9.22 10.32
N ILE A 219 9.04 -8.58 9.20
CA ILE A 219 9.45 -9.06 7.86
C ILE A 219 10.94 -8.82 7.64
N VAL A 220 11.47 -7.67 8.06
CA VAL A 220 12.91 -7.40 8.01
C VAL A 220 13.69 -8.45 8.81
N PHE A 221 13.22 -8.79 10.01
CA PHE A 221 13.82 -9.84 10.84
C PHE A 221 13.82 -11.20 10.11
N ALA A 222 12.72 -11.58 9.46
CA ALA A 222 12.67 -12.82 8.67
C ALA A 222 13.71 -12.81 7.53
N ASN A 223 13.84 -11.68 6.82
CA ASN A 223 14.83 -11.51 5.78
C ASN A 223 16.27 -11.52 6.33
N GLU A 224 16.53 -10.92 7.51
CA GLU A 224 17.83 -10.98 8.17
C GLU A 224 18.22 -12.40 8.57
N MET A 225 17.30 -13.16 9.15
CA MET A 225 17.52 -14.56 9.50
C MET A 225 17.86 -15.39 8.26
N MET A 226 17.18 -15.17 7.15
CA MET A 226 17.51 -15.83 5.87
C MET A 226 18.92 -15.49 5.39
N ARG A 227 19.33 -14.21 5.47
CA ARG A 227 20.69 -13.79 5.08
C ARG A 227 21.76 -14.34 6.00
N ALA A 228 21.48 -14.39 7.30
CA ALA A 228 22.43 -14.89 8.31
C ALA A 228 22.59 -16.42 8.28
N PHE A 229 21.54 -17.12 7.88
CA PHE A 229 21.48 -18.59 7.91
C PHE A 229 21.04 -19.19 6.56
N PRO A 230 21.73 -18.89 5.45
CA PRO A 230 21.30 -19.29 4.10
C PRO A 230 21.27 -20.80 3.86
N ARG A 231 21.92 -21.59 4.74
CA ARG A 231 21.95 -23.06 4.65
C ARG A 231 20.72 -23.75 5.27
N TYR A 232 19.88 -22.98 5.95
CA TYR A 232 18.68 -23.53 6.62
C TYR A 232 17.43 -23.11 5.87
N ASN A 233 16.42 -23.96 5.93
CA ASN A 233 15.10 -23.64 5.41
C ASN A 233 14.39 -22.67 6.36
N MET A 234 14.57 -21.37 6.15
CA MET A 234 13.95 -20.35 6.99
C MET A 234 12.44 -20.27 6.82
N ALA A 235 11.89 -20.62 5.64
CA ALA A 235 10.45 -20.72 5.45
C ALA A 235 9.82 -21.76 6.40
N GLU A 236 10.41 -22.96 6.49
CA GLU A 236 9.97 -24.00 7.41
C GLU A 236 10.15 -23.59 8.89
N ILE A 237 11.25 -22.93 9.22
CA ILE A 237 11.53 -22.49 10.59
C ILE A 237 10.49 -21.45 11.04
N PHE A 238 10.15 -20.47 10.18
CA PHE A 238 9.13 -19.47 10.48
C PHE A 238 7.72 -20.08 10.50
N ASP A 239 7.43 -21.06 9.65
CA ASP A 239 6.17 -21.80 9.67
C ASP A 239 6.02 -22.54 11.01
N ALA A 240 7.03 -23.29 11.41
CA ALA A 240 7.05 -23.98 12.71
C ALA A 240 6.94 -22.99 13.90
N ALA A 241 7.67 -21.87 13.87
CA ALA A 241 7.63 -20.86 14.92
C ALA A 241 6.23 -20.22 15.06
N SER A 242 5.52 -20.03 13.94
CA SER A 242 4.18 -19.44 13.90
C SER A 242 3.08 -20.35 14.51
N THR A 243 3.37 -21.61 14.75
CA THR A 243 2.46 -22.52 15.48
C THR A 243 2.30 -22.13 16.95
N LYS A 244 3.21 -21.30 17.48
CA LYS A 244 3.08 -20.77 18.83
C LYS A 244 2.02 -19.67 18.85
N TRP A 245 1.08 -19.73 19.77
CA TRP A 245 -0.13 -18.91 19.86
C TRP A 245 0.06 -17.39 19.78
N ASN A 246 1.25 -16.87 20.09
CA ASN A 246 1.56 -15.44 20.12
C ASN A 246 2.61 -15.02 19.10
N ILE A 247 2.94 -15.87 18.13
CA ILE A 247 3.90 -15.57 17.05
C ILE A 247 3.17 -15.60 15.71
N PRO A 248 2.95 -14.46 15.07
CA PRO A 248 2.42 -14.42 13.70
C PRO A 248 3.41 -15.01 12.71
N TYR A 249 2.88 -15.50 11.59
CA TYR A 249 3.70 -15.99 10.49
C TYR A 249 4.31 -14.83 9.70
N TYR A 250 5.62 -14.89 9.48
CA TYR A 250 6.39 -13.98 8.62
C TYR A 250 7.27 -14.78 7.68
N HIS A 251 7.05 -14.62 6.39
CA HIS A 251 7.83 -15.32 5.37
C HIS A 251 9.00 -14.47 4.90
N PRO A 252 10.23 -15.02 4.76
CA PRO A 252 11.31 -14.37 4.03
C PRO A 252 10.91 -14.09 2.59
N SER A 253 11.36 -12.96 2.04
CA SER A 253 10.95 -12.51 0.71
C SER A 253 12.07 -11.77 -0.02
N ILE A 254 11.84 -11.43 -1.29
CA ILE A 254 12.76 -10.58 -2.06
C ILE A 254 12.84 -9.14 -1.55
N GLY A 255 11.97 -8.75 -0.62
CA GLY A 255 11.93 -7.43 0.01
C GLY A 255 10.51 -7.01 0.36
N ILE A 256 10.38 -5.84 1.00
CA ILE A 256 9.10 -5.31 1.46
C ILE A 256 8.57 -4.30 0.44
N GLY A 257 7.32 -4.48 0.01
CA GLY A 257 6.67 -3.64 -0.99
C GLY A 257 5.43 -2.91 -0.51
N GLY A 258 4.90 -2.07 -1.40
CA GLY A 258 3.67 -1.32 -1.21
C GLY A 258 3.85 0.04 -0.56
N TYR A 259 2.71 0.72 -0.33
CA TYR A 259 2.73 2.07 0.23
C TYR A 259 2.82 2.09 1.77
N CYS A 260 2.18 1.13 2.44
CA CYS A 260 1.99 1.22 3.88
C CYS A 260 3.23 0.80 4.67
N LEU A 261 3.77 -0.39 4.38
CA LEU A 261 4.85 -0.97 5.18
C LEU A 261 6.19 -0.23 5.05
N PRO A 262 6.70 0.08 3.85
CA PRO A 262 7.99 0.77 3.73
C PRO A 262 7.97 2.22 4.20
N LEU A 263 6.77 2.84 4.30
CA LEU A 263 6.62 4.24 4.65
C LEU A 263 6.37 4.48 6.15
N ALA A 264 5.66 3.58 6.83
CA ALA A 264 5.30 3.76 8.23
C ALA A 264 6.52 4.02 9.15
N PRO A 265 7.63 3.26 9.05
CA PRO A 265 8.85 3.55 9.79
C PRO A 265 9.39 4.96 9.53
N LYS A 266 9.33 5.42 8.28
CA LYS A 266 9.85 6.72 7.86
C LYS A 266 9.04 7.88 8.43
N TYR A 267 7.71 7.75 8.52
CA TYR A 267 6.88 8.75 9.20
C TYR A 267 7.17 8.86 10.70
N ILE A 268 7.48 7.74 11.37
CA ILE A 268 7.89 7.76 12.78
C ILE A 268 9.29 8.40 12.92
N LEU A 269 10.24 8.02 12.08
CA LEU A 269 11.59 8.57 12.09
C LEU A 269 11.62 10.07 11.77
N ASP A 270 10.77 10.53 10.82
CA ASP A 270 10.57 11.95 10.52
C ASP A 270 10.07 12.74 11.76
N ALA A 271 9.18 12.12 12.55
CA ALA A 271 8.63 12.77 13.75
C ALA A 271 9.63 12.99 14.87
N VAL A 272 10.70 12.19 14.97
CA VAL A 272 11.70 12.28 16.03
C VAL A 272 12.98 13.02 15.63
N ASN A 273 12.99 13.67 14.45
CA ASN A 273 14.12 14.47 13.95
C ASN A 273 15.47 13.73 14.03
N ASP A 274 15.54 12.50 13.56
CA ASP A 274 16.74 11.64 13.64
C ASP A 274 17.31 11.43 15.05
N SER A 275 16.48 11.50 16.09
CA SER A 275 16.92 11.17 17.44
C SER A 275 17.48 9.74 17.50
N GLU A 276 18.41 9.50 18.42
CA GLU A 276 18.99 8.17 18.67
C GLU A 276 18.00 7.19 19.32
N GLU A 277 16.79 7.64 19.67
CA GLU A 277 15.81 6.91 20.47
C GLU A 277 15.18 5.69 19.78
N LEU A 278 15.25 5.58 18.43
CA LEU A 278 14.65 4.49 17.67
C LEU A 278 15.68 3.68 16.85
N PRO A 279 16.76 3.17 17.47
CA PRO A 279 17.82 2.49 16.73
C PRO A 279 17.32 1.25 15.99
N MET A 280 16.44 0.45 16.61
CA MET A 280 15.88 -0.76 15.99
C MET A 280 15.11 -0.44 14.71
N LEU A 281 14.28 0.60 14.73
CA LEU A 281 13.49 1.00 13.56
C LEU A 281 14.38 1.54 12.44
N ARG A 282 15.40 2.34 12.79
CA ARG A 282 16.37 2.90 11.85
C ARG A 282 17.21 1.81 11.18
N GLU A 283 17.74 0.88 11.98
CA GLU A 283 18.54 -0.23 11.46
C GLU A 283 17.69 -1.20 10.62
N SER A 284 16.42 -1.40 10.95
CA SER A 284 15.50 -2.17 10.11
C SER A 284 15.35 -1.57 8.71
N VAL A 285 15.23 -0.23 8.60
CA VAL A 285 15.15 0.44 7.29
C VAL A 285 16.46 0.25 6.50
N LYS A 286 17.62 0.34 7.14
CA LYS A 286 18.91 0.10 6.49
C LYS A 286 19.09 -1.37 6.09
N SER A 287 18.58 -2.28 6.90
CA SER A 287 18.68 -3.72 6.65
C SER A 287 17.82 -4.15 5.45
N ASP A 288 16.62 -3.59 5.30
CA ASP A 288 15.73 -3.86 4.16
C ASP A 288 16.39 -3.48 2.83
N LEU A 289 17.13 -2.37 2.79
CA LEU A 289 17.85 -1.92 1.59
C LEU A 289 18.92 -2.92 1.08
N LYS A 290 19.39 -3.83 1.94
CA LYS A 290 20.38 -4.87 1.57
C LYS A 290 19.75 -6.09 0.91
N GLN A 291 18.41 -6.20 0.93
CA GLN A 291 17.72 -7.42 0.52
C GLN A 291 17.87 -7.73 -0.97
N SER A 292 17.71 -6.72 -1.83
CA SER A 292 17.86 -6.90 -3.28
C SER A 292 19.28 -7.30 -3.69
N ASP A 293 20.30 -6.75 -3.00
CA ASP A 293 21.69 -7.08 -3.27
C ASP A 293 22.00 -8.53 -2.84
N PHE A 294 21.50 -8.97 -1.68
CA PHE A 294 21.65 -10.37 -1.25
C PHE A 294 21.01 -11.35 -2.24
N ILE A 295 19.79 -11.09 -2.72
CA ILE A 295 19.14 -11.95 -3.73
C ILE A 295 19.93 -11.93 -5.04
N THR A 296 20.47 -10.78 -5.44
CA THR A 296 21.33 -10.66 -6.62
C THR A 296 22.60 -11.49 -6.48
N ASP A 297 23.29 -11.45 -5.34
CA ASP A 297 24.49 -12.23 -5.09
C ASP A 297 24.21 -13.74 -5.10
N LEU A 298 23.05 -14.14 -4.56
CA LEU A 298 22.58 -15.51 -4.62
C LEU A 298 22.39 -15.96 -6.08
N ILE A 299 21.69 -15.16 -6.89
CA ILE A 299 21.47 -15.44 -8.33
C ILE A 299 22.80 -15.54 -9.06
N LYS A 300 23.75 -14.64 -8.82
CA LYS A 300 25.10 -14.65 -9.40
C LYS A 300 25.89 -15.92 -9.06
N SER A 301 25.67 -16.51 -7.90
CA SER A 301 26.38 -17.71 -7.48
C SER A 301 26.12 -18.93 -8.42
N TYR A 302 25.08 -18.85 -9.25
CA TYR A 302 24.74 -19.84 -10.27
C TYR A 302 25.32 -19.53 -11.66
N ASN A 303 26.23 -18.54 -11.76
CA ASN A 303 26.90 -18.14 -13.02
C ASN A 303 25.94 -17.75 -14.14
N CYS A 304 24.78 -17.19 -13.82
CA CYS A 304 23.78 -16.76 -14.78
C CYS A 304 24.13 -15.42 -15.44
N GLN A 305 23.68 -15.26 -16.69
CA GLN A 305 23.80 -14.02 -17.45
C GLN A 305 22.45 -13.39 -17.76
N LYS A 306 21.39 -14.20 -17.83
CA LYS A 306 20.04 -13.76 -18.21
C LYS A 306 19.00 -14.25 -17.22
N VAL A 307 18.21 -13.32 -16.70
CA VAL A 307 17.14 -13.57 -15.73
C VAL A 307 15.79 -13.12 -16.29
N GLY A 308 14.82 -14.02 -16.31
CA GLY A 308 13.42 -13.71 -16.52
C GLY A 308 12.74 -13.41 -15.18
N VAL A 309 11.98 -12.33 -15.07
CA VAL A 309 11.21 -12.00 -13.86
C VAL A 309 9.72 -12.07 -14.17
N LEU A 310 8.97 -12.85 -13.41
CA LEU A 310 7.51 -12.92 -13.46
C LEU A 310 6.89 -12.10 -12.34
N GLY A 311 6.13 -11.07 -12.72
CA GLY A 311 5.48 -10.11 -11.83
C GLY A 311 6.34 -8.90 -11.51
N LEU A 312 5.82 -7.71 -11.80
CA LEU A 312 6.39 -6.40 -11.47
C LEU A 312 5.69 -5.78 -10.25
N SER A 313 4.40 -6.08 -10.10
CA SER A 313 3.58 -5.61 -8.98
C SER A 313 4.11 -6.09 -7.64
N TYR A 314 3.88 -5.33 -6.56
CA TYR A 314 4.25 -5.79 -5.22
C TYR A 314 3.30 -6.85 -4.63
N ALA A 315 2.11 -7.01 -5.21
CA ALA A 315 1.11 -7.99 -4.80
C ALA A 315 0.39 -8.59 -6.01
N PRO A 316 -0.07 -9.86 -5.92
CA PRO A 316 -0.82 -10.51 -6.99
C PRO A 316 -2.10 -9.74 -7.36
N GLU A 317 -2.50 -9.87 -8.63
CA GLU A 317 -3.77 -9.33 -9.16
C GLU A 317 -3.92 -7.81 -9.03
N THR A 318 -2.80 -7.09 -8.92
CA THR A 318 -2.78 -5.63 -8.83
C THR A 318 -1.89 -5.00 -9.89
N LYS A 319 -2.17 -3.74 -10.25
CA LYS A 319 -1.30 -2.92 -11.12
C LYS A 319 -0.56 -1.87 -10.28
N ILE A 320 0.18 -2.31 -9.24
CA ILE A 320 0.87 -1.41 -8.31
C ILE A 320 2.36 -1.76 -8.26
N TRP A 321 3.17 -0.99 -8.97
CA TRP A 321 4.63 -1.17 -9.05
C TRP A 321 5.42 -0.25 -8.10
N LYS A 322 4.83 0.86 -7.67
CA LYS A 322 5.50 1.82 -6.77
C LYS A 322 5.87 1.14 -5.47
N ASN A 323 7.11 1.35 -5.04
CA ASN A 323 7.72 0.65 -3.91
C ASN A 323 7.66 -0.88 -4.03
N SER A 324 7.59 -1.44 -5.23
CA SER A 324 7.76 -2.88 -5.40
C SER A 324 9.22 -3.27 -5.19
N PRO A 325 9.53 -4.28 -4.37
CA PRO A 325 10.90 -4.77 -4.18
C PRO A 325 11.48 -5.36 -5.45
N VAL A 326 10.61 -5.74 -6.40
CA VAL A 326 11.01 -6.24 -7.73
C VAL A 326 11.80 -5.18 -8.49
N VAL A 327 11.39 -3.92 -8.45
CA VAL A 327 12.11 -2.82 -9.10
C VAL A 327 13.53 -2.69 -8.53
N SER A 328 13.68 -2.78 -7.21
CA SER A 328 15.00 -2.76 -6.55
C SER A 328 15.86 -3.94 -6.95
N LEU A 329 15.28 -5.13 -7.03
CA LEU A 329 15.96 -6.35 -7.50
C LEU A 329 16.44 -6.20 -8.95
N ILE A 330 15.60 -5.71 -9.86
CA ILE A 330 15.96 -5.48 -11.27
C ILE A 330 17.16 -4.55 -11.37
N TYR A 331 17.12 -3.41 -10.67
CA TYR A 331 18.27 -2.48 -10.69
C TYR A 331 19.54 -3.08 -10.07
N SER A 332 19.41 -3.92 -9.05
CA SER A 332 20.55 -4.63 -8.48
C SER A 332 21.14 -5.63 -9.47
N LEU A 333 20.33 -6.43 -10.17
CA LEU A 333 20.75 -7.35 -11.21
C LEU A 333 21.47 -6.63 -12.36
N LEU A 334 20.86 -5.55 -12.90
CA LEU A 334 21.45 -4.74 -13.97
C LEU A 334 22.81 -4.14 -13.60
N ARG A 335 22.94 -3.57 -12.39
CA ARG A 335 24.23 -3.04 -11.86
C ARG A 335 25.30 -4.11 -11.78
N ASN A 336 24.92 -5.37 -11.64
CA ASN A 336 25.81 -6.52 -11.60
C ASN A 336 26.04 -7.17 -12.97
N GLY A 337 25.61 -6.53 -14.06
CA GLY A 337 25.85 -6.99 -15.44
C GLY A 337 24.96 -8.14 -15.89
N ILE A 338 23.85 -8.42 -15.19
CA ILE A 338 22.90 -9.47 -15.56
C ILE A 338 21.82 -8.85 -16.46
N GLU A 339 21.57 -9.48 -17.60
CA GLU A 339 20.45 -9.10 -18.48
C GLU A 339 19.12 -9.53 -17.84
N VAL A 340 18.15 -8.62 -17.80
CA VAL A 340 16.84 -8.86 -17.19
C VAL A 340 15.73 -8.54 -18.18
N LYS A 341 14.74 -9.44 -18.29
CA LYS A 341 13.44 -9.14 -18.93
C LYS A 341 12.31 -9.48 -17.96
N ILE A 342 11.16 -8.82 -18.14
CA ILE A 342 10.00 -8.95 -17.25
C ILE A 342 8.78 -9.41 -18.01
N ASN A 343 7.97 -10.24 -17.36
CA ASN A 343 6.58 -10.48 -17.73
C ASN A 343 5.67 -10.09 -16.55
N ASP A 344 4.65 -9.29 -16.82
CA ASP A 344 3.57 -9.03 -15.87
C ASP A 344 2.27 -8.81 -16.66
N PRO A 345 1.18 -9.54 -16.36
CA PRO A 345 -0.06 -9.50 -17.15
C PRO A 345 -0.81 -8.17 -17.03
N TYR A 346 -0.50 -7.33 -16.06
CA TYR A 346 -1.18 -6.07 -15.80
C TYR A 346 -0.51 -4.85 -16.44
N PHE A 347 0.73 -5.01 -16.96
CA PHE A 347 1.49 -3.91 -17.55
C PHE A 347 1.76 -4.17 -19.04
N SER A 348 1.65 -3.11 -19.84
CA SER A 348 2.08 -3.16 -21.24
C SER A 348 3.61 -3.17 -21.33
N SER A 349 4.13 -3.54 -22.52
CA SER A 349 5.57 -3.51 -22.80
C SER A 349 6.18 -2.12 -22.63
N GLU A 350 5.45 -1.10 -23.04
CA GLU A 350 5.83 0.30 -22.92
C GLU A 350 5.89 0.75 -21.46
N GLU A 351 4.89 0.37 -20.65
CA GLU A 351 4.86 0.67 -19.23
C GLU A 351 6.02 -0.01 -18.48
N ILE A 352 6.30 -1.28 -18.78
CA ILE A 352 7.44 -2.00 -18.21
C ILE A 352 8.75 -1.29 -18.55
N GLN A 353 8.94 -0.92 -19.81
CA GLN A 353 10.14 -0.20 -20.26
C GLN A 353 10.29 1.17 -19.60
N GLU A 354 9.20 1.90 -19.42
CA GLU A 354 9.21 3.21 -18.74
C GLU A 354 9.56 3.08 -17.26
N ILE A 355 9.00 2.07 -16.57
CA ILE A 355 9.20 1.86 -15.14
C ILE A 355 10.60 1.33 -14.81
N THR A 356 11.08 0.38 -15.60
CA THR A 356 12.24 -0.47 -15.22
C THR A 356 13.44 -0.33 -16.14
N THR A 357 13.28 0.31 -17.32
CA THR A 357 14.27 0.41 -18.40
C THR A 357 14.61 -0.93 -19.07
N VAL A 358 13.96 -2.04 -18.71
CA VAL A 358 14.17 -3.36 -19.32
C VAL A 358 13.03 -3.75 -20.26
N GLN A 359 13.28 -4.70 -21.14
CA GLN A 359 12.27 -5.20 -22.07
C GLN A 359 11.31 -6.17 -21.38
N SER A 360 10.07 -6.22 -21.87
CA SER A 360 9.14 -7.28 -21.55
C SER A 360 9.39 -8.53 -22.39
N PHE A 361 8.87 -9.67 -21.93
CA PHE A 361 8.80 -10.90 -22.71
C PHE A 361 7.42 -11.54 -22.62
N SER A 362 7.03 -12.31 -23.63
CA SER A 362 5.81 -13.11 -23.61
C SER A 362 6.05 -14.44 -22.90
N LEU A 363 5.13 -14.87 -22.05
CA LEU A 363 5.23 -16.14 -21.34
C LEU A 363 4.94 -17.31 -22.31
N ASN A 364 5.99 -17.86 -22.91
CA ASN A 364 5.93 -19.02 -23.79
C ASN A 364 7.29 -19.78 -23.78
N SER A 365 7.32 -20.98 -24.35
CA SER A 365 8.51 -21.84 -24.35
C SER A 365 9.70 -21.20 -25.05
N GLU A 366 9.48 -20.46 -26.15
CA GLU A 366 10.53 -19.79 -26.90
C GLU A 366 11.24 -18.72 -26.06
N SER A 367 10.47 -17.84 -25.43
CA SER A 367 11.02 -16.79 -24.55
C SER A 367 11.73 -17.37 -23.33
N LEU A 368 11.18 -18.42 -22.69
CA LEU A 368 11.79 -19.01 -21.51
C LEU A 368 13.13 -19.71 -21.82
N GLN A 369 13.38 -20.13 -23.06
CA GLN A 369 14.67 -20.68 -23.45
C GLN A 369 15.83 -19.69 -23.37
N GLU A 370 15.55 -18.38 -23.40
CA GLU A 370 16.60 -17.38 -23.33
C GLU A 370 17.20 -17.23 -21.92
N PHE A 371 16.48 -17.62 -20.86
CA PHE A 371 16.85 -17.33 -19.47
C PHE A 371 17.60 -18.49 -18.81
N ASP A 372 18.62 -18.16 -18.03
CA ASP A 372 19.32 -19.11 -17.17
C ASP A 372 18.51 -19.34 -15.88
N ILE A 373 17.89 -18.28 -15.38
CA ILE A 373 17.11 -18.27 -14.14
C ILE A 373 15.76 -17.56 -14.37
N LEU A 374 14.73 -18.11 -13.75
CA LEU A 374 13.42 -17.48 -13.66
C LEU A 374 13.13 -17.10 -12.20
N VAL A 375 12.77 -15.84 -11.96
CA VAL A 375 12.34 -15.35 -10.65
C VAL A 375 10.84 -15.13 -10.68
N ILE A 376 10.07 -15.92 -9.92
CA ILE A 376 8.66 -15.69 -9.71
C ILE A 376 8.54 -14.72 -8.56
N ALA A 377 8.53 -13.42 -8.87
CA ALA A 377 8.53 -12.35 -7.90
C ALA A 377 7.12 -12.08 -7.36
N THR A 378 6.10 -12.17 -8.23
CA THR A 378 4.68 -12.02 -7.89
C THR A 378 3.87 -13.07 -8.63
N SER A 379 3.21 -13.96 -7.89
CA SER A 379 2.41 -15.06 -8.47
C SER A 379 1.01 -14.58 -8.84
N HIS A 380 0.84 -14.11 -10.07
CA HIS A 380 -0.48 -13.80 -10.64
C HIS A 380 -1.23 -15.08 -11.02
N LYS A 381 -2.55 -15.08 -10.88
CA LYS A 381 -3.41 -16.23 -11.27
C LYS A 381 -3.24 -16.65 -12.72
N SER A 382 -2.89 -15.72 -13.61
CA SER A 382 -2.62 -16.02 -15.02
C SER A 382 -1.42 -16.95 -15.24
N TYR A 383 -0.55 -17.10 -14.23
CA TYR A 383 0.57 -18.04 -14.28
C TYR A 383 0.17 -19.45 -13.82
N ASP A 384 -0.96 -19.59 -13.12
CA ASP A 384 -1.40 -20.88 -12.56
C ASP A 384 -1.64 -21.90 -13.67
N GLY A 385 -0.95 -23.04 -13.59
CA GLY A 385 -1.03 -24.14 -14.55
C GLY A 385 -0.38 -23.85 -15.92
N GLU A 386 -0.38 -22.60 -16.40
CA GLU A 386 0.26 -22.24 -17.66
C GLU A 386 1.78 -22.33 -17.56
N LEU A 387 2.36 -21.79 -16.50
CA LEU A 387 3.80 -21.86 -16.26
C LEU A 387 4.27 -23.30 -16.14
N GLU A 388 3.56 -24.16 -15.42
CA GLU A 388 3.88 -25.59 -15.29
C GLU A 388 3.87 -26.29 -16.65
N ARG A 389 2.83 -26.05 -17.48
CA ARG A 389 2.72 -26.61 -18.83
C ARG A 389 3.89 -26.19 -19.73
N ILE A 390 4.24 -24.89 -19.72
CA ILE A 390 5.33 -24.36 -20.55
C ILE A 390 6.68 -24.95 -20.10
N LEU A 391 6.92 -25.03 -18.80
CA LEU A 391 8.16 -25.59 -18.24
C LEU A 391 8.28 -27.10 -18.46
N PHE A 392 7.16 -27.84 -18.45
CA PHE A 392 7.16 -29.27 -18.76
C PHE A 392 7.63 -29.56 -20.20
N ASP A 393 7.21 -28.69 -21.14
CA ASP A 393 7.58 -28.79 -22.55
C ASP A 393 8.99 -28.20 -22.83
N LEU A 394 9.62 -27.57 -21.84
CA LEU A 394 10.93 -26.94 -21.99
C LEU A 394 12.04 -27.99 -21.89
N ASN A 395 12.72 -28.25 -22.99
CA ASN A 395 13.85 -29.19 -23.03
C ASN A 395 15.17 -28.53 -22.60
N LYS A 396 15.16 -27.88 -21.42
CA LYS A 396 16.29 -27.14 -20.84
C LYS A 396 16.22 -27.21 -19.31
N GLU A 397 17.37 -27.35 -18.65
CA GLU A 397 17.45 -27.12 -17.21
C GLU A 397 17.18 -25.65 -16.88
N MET A 398 16.33 -25.41 -15.89
CA MET A 398 15.95 -24.09 -15.44
C MET A 398 16.04 -23.98 -13.93
N ILE A 399 16.66 -22.91 -13.43
CA ILE A 399 16.65 -22.56 -12.02
C ILE A 399 15.48 -21.60 -11.79
N ILE A 400 14.67 -21.88 -10.77
CA ILE A 400 13.52 -21.05 -10.40
C ILE A 400 13.66 -20.59 -8.95
N PHE A 401 13.58 -19.28 -8.74
CA PHE A 401 13.40 -18.67 -7.43
C PHE A 401 11.95 -18.21 -7.29
N ASP A 402 11.20 -18.79 -6.36
CA ASP A 402 9.80 -18.40 -6.07
C ASP A 402 9.72 -17.62 -4.76
N ASN A 403 9.22 -16.40 -4.83
CA ASN A 403 9.23 -15.45 -3.71
C ASN A 403 8.47 -15.93 -2.47
N PHE A 404 7.37 -16.64 -2.64
CA PHE A 404 6.55 -17.11 -1.52
C PHE A 404 6.26 -18.61 -1.55
N GLY A 405 6.94 -19.35 -2.41
CA GLY A 405 6.75 -20.79 -2.54
C GLY A 405 5.34 -21.20 -2.98
N VAL A 406 4.63 -20.33 -3.71
CA VAL A 406 3.26 -20.60 -4.18
C VAL A 406 3.25 -21.72 -5.21
N ASN A 407 4.31 -21.82 -6.02
CA ASN A 407 4.40 -22.75 -7.14
C ASN A 407 5.26 -24.00 -6.82
N LYS A 408 5.14 -24.54 -5.61
CA LYS A 408 5.93 -25.72 -5.14
C LYS A 408 5.78 -26.96 -6.02
N ASN A 409 4.67 -27.09 -6.78
CA ASN A 409 4.46 -28.15 -7.76
C ASN A 409 5.53 -28.17 -8.86
N LEU A 410 6.12 -27.02 -9.21
CA LEU A 410 7.20 -26.92 -10.19
C LEU A 410 8.46 -27.71 -9.79
N SER A 411 8.69 -27.95 -8.51
CA SER A 411 9.79 -28.78 -8.01
C SER A 411 9.71 -30.25 -8.44
N LYS A 412 8.55 -30.70 -8.93
CA LYS A 412 8.33 -32.07 -9.43
C LYS A 412 8.75 -32.26 -10.89
N LEU A 413 8.96 -31.17 -11.62
CA LEU A 413 9.37 -31.20 -13.01
C LEU A 413 10.85 -31.65 -13.12
N PRO A 414 11.21 -32.56 -14.08
CA PRO A 414 12.51 -33.22 -14.09
C PRO A 414 13.70 -32.28 -14.33
N ASN A 415 13.47 -31.18 -15.08
CA ASN A 415 14.53 -30.25 -15.47
C ASN A 415 14.48 -28.92 -14.69
N ILE A 416 13.78 -28.90 -13.58
CA ILE A 416 13.58 -27.68 -12.77
C ILE A 416 14.32 -27.79 -11.44
N HIS A 417 15.23 -26.86 -11.21
CA HIS A 417 15.87 -26.61 -9.91
C HIS A 417 15.10 -25.52 -9.18
N TYR A 418 14.14 -25.92 -8.36
CA TYR A 418 13.23 -25.01 -7.69
C TYR A 418 13.73 -24.64 -6.29
N PHE A 419 13.74 -23.33 -6.02
CA PHE A 419 14.05 -22.73 -4.72
C PHE A 419 12.92 -21.78 -4.31
N GLU A 420 12.43 -21.96 -3.10
CA GLU A 420 11.60 -20.96 -2.42
C GLU A 420 12.52 -19.93 -1.77
N ILE A 421 12.20 -18.64 -1.85
CA ILE A 421 12.95 -17.62 -1.11
C ILE A 421 12.84 -17.92 0.39
N GLY A 422 13.99 -18.06 1.04
CA GLY A 422 14.08 -18.57 2.42
C GLY A 422 14.44 -20.04 2.52
N ASN A 423 14.44 -20.79 1.40
CA ASN A 423 14.89 -22.19 1.34
C ASN A 423 15.80 -22.39 0.12
N PHE A 424 17.09 -22.27 0.32
CA PHE A 424 18.11 -22.44 -0.73
C PHE A 424 18.82 -23.79 -0.61
N GLN A 425 18.30 -24.75 0.13
CA GLN A 425 18.86 -26.09 0.21
C GLN A 425 18.64 -26.79 -1.12
N TYR A 426 19.75 -27.05 -1.81
CA TYR A 426 19.76 -27.95 -2.94
C TYR A 426 19.44 -29.37 -2.44
N ASN A 427 18.45 -29.99 -3.03
CA ASN A 427 18.11 -31.38 -2.70
C ASN A 427 19.24 -32.28 -3.23
N GLU A 428 20.28 -32.54 -2.41
CA GLU A 428 21.44 -33.40 -2.76
C GLU A 428 21.03 -34.85 -3.07
N SER A 429 19.76 -35.22 -2.84
CA SER A 429 19.22 -36.56 -3.13
C SER A 429 18.97 -36.84 -4.62
N ARG A 430 19.30 -35.90 -5.51
CA ARG A 430 19.20 -36.07 -6.98
C ARG A 430 20.57 -36.10 -7.71
N ARG A 431 21.68 -36.35 -7.02
CA ARG A 431 22.96 -36.70 -7.66
C ARG A 431 23.03 -38.20 -7.97
#